data_d4e80666f21f200e0bbb0571472ce540
#
_entry.id   d4e80666f21f200e0bbb0571472ce540
#
_cell.length_a   1.000
_cell.length_b   1.000
_cell.length_c   1.000
_cell.angle_alpha   90.00
_cell.angle_beta   90.00
_cell.angle_gamma   90.00
#
_symmetry.space_group_name_H-M   'P 1'
#
loop_
_entity.id
_entity.type
_entity.pdbx_description
1 polymer ?
#
loop_
_entity_poly.entity_id
_entity_poly.type
_entity_poly.pdbx_seq_one_letter_code
_entity_poly.pdbx_strand_id
1 'polypeptide(L)'
;MYYQIYANKQLIYDSGMQDNTIVKGTLSLDVESAGKLEFSLLQSHPFYDALEDLKTTIVCLRNGELVFKGRVLYHTDNFFNARSFVCEGEKAYLNDSVMRPYEFTGSPTLFFTQLIQNHNSQVDDFKKFTVGEVTVQDKNDYINRSDT
;
A
#
# COMPACT_ATOMS: atom_id res chain seq x y z
N MET A 1 -4.16 21.30 -9.34
CA MET A 1 -4.04 20.29 -8.28
C MET A 1 -2.60 20.24 -7.78
N TYR A 2 -2.45 20.18 -6.50
CA TYR A 2 -1.15 20.19 -5.83
C TYR A 2 -0.85 18.82 -5.24
N TYR A 3 0.23 18.19 -5.69
CA TYR A 3 0.65 16.87 -5.24
C TYR A 3 2.00 16.91 -4.54
N GLN A 4 2.14 16.11 -3.49
CA GLN A 4 3.38 15.86 -2.78
C GLN A 4 3.57 14.36 -2.62
N ILE A 5 4.82 13.89 -2.79
CA ILE A 5 5.20 12.50 -2.55
C ILE A 5 6.30 12.48 -1.49
N TYR A 6 6.11 11.66 -0.47
CA TYR A 6 7.07 11.41 0.60
C TYR A 6 7.57 9.95 0.53
N ALA A 7 8.85 9.76 0.72
CA ALA A 7 9.48 8.46 0.88
C ALA A 7 10.13 8.40 2.27
N ASN A 8 9.76 7.41 3.10
CA ASN A 8 10.23 7.30 4.47
C ASN A 8 10.12 8.63 5.26
N LYS A 9 9.01 9.33 5.10
CA LYS A 9 8.72 10.65 5.71
C LYS A 9 9.55 11.83 5.16
N GLN A 10 10.35 11.63 4.12
CA GLN A 10 11.10 12.69 3.46
C GLN A 10 10.41 13.10 2.16
N LEU A 11 10.28 14.40 1.94
CA LEU A 11 9.68 14.95 0.73
C LEU A 11 10.57 14.66 -0.47
N ILE A 12 10.07 13.91 -1.46
CA ILE A 12 10.79 13.60 -2.69
C ILE A 12 10.24 14.33 -3.91
N TYR A 13 9.01 14.77 -3.86
CA TYR A 13 8.35 15.52 -4.93
C TYR A 13 7.32 16.48 -4.38
N ASP A 14 7.30 17.66 -4.96
CA ASP A 14 6.31 18.69 -4.69
C ASP A 14 5.97 19.41 -6.00
N SER A 15 4.73 19.35 -6.43
CA SER A 15 4.29 19.94 -7.69
C SER A 15 4.35 21.46 -7.74
N GLY A 16 4.47 22.13 -6.58
CA GLY A 16 4.65 23.57 -6.45
C GLY A 16 6.10 24.02 -6.48
N MET A 17 7.07 23.10 -6.42
CA MET A 17 8.49 23.40 -6.43
C MET A 17 9.13 23.03 -7.77
N GLN A 18 10.15 23.77 -8.18
CA GLN A 18 10.90 23.47 -9.40
C GLN A 18 11.99 22.41 -9.18
N ASP A 19 12.42 22.23 -7.94
CA ASP A 19 13.41 21.24 -7.56
C ASP A 19 12.75 19.87 -7.36
N ASN A 20 13.55 18.80 -7.47
CA ASN A 20 13.10 17.41 -7.25
C ASN A 20 11.91 17.01 -8.14
N THR A 21 12.03 17.26 -9.43
CA THR A 21 10.98 16.90 -10.39
C THR A 21 10.94 15.40 -10.67
N ILE A 22 9.75 14.87 -10.86
CA ILE A 22 9.53 13.53 -11.41
C ILE A 22 9.23 13.62 -12.91
N VAL A 23 9.63 12.58 -13.65
CA VAL A 23 9.43 12.56 -15.12
C VAL A 23 7.98 12.26 -15.45
N LYS A 24 7.38 11.35 -14.70
CA LYS A 24 6.00 10.93 -14.90
C LYS A 24 5.43 10.44 -13.57
N GLY A 25 4.20 10.80 -13.30
CA GLY A 25 3.46 10.29 -12.14
C GLY A 25 2.08 9.80 -12.56
N THR A 26 1.69 8.62 -12.11
CA THR A 26 0.36 8.06 -12.33
C THR A 26 -0.14 7.46 -11.04
N LEU A 27 -1.29 7.94 -10.57
CA LEU A 27 -1.98 7.41 -9.40
C LEU A 27 -3.27 6.72 -9.85
N SER A 28 -3.37 5.44 -9.57
CA SER A 28 -4.57 4.62 -9.82
C SER A 28 -5.18 4.18 -8.51
N LEU A 29 -6.40 4.60 -8.27
CA LEU A 29 -7.16 4.26 -7.06
C LEU A 29 -8.39 3.45 -7.45
N ASP A 30 -8.63 2.37 -6.70
CA ASP A 30 -9.75 1.49 -6.90
C ASP A 30 -10.26 1.00 -5.55
N VAL A 31 -11.55 0.81 -5.42
CA VAL A 31 -12.17 0.32 -4.19
C VAL A 31 -11.83 -1.16 -3.95
N GLU A 32 -11.69 -1.93 -5.01
CA GLU A 32 -11.47 -3.39 -4.95
C GLU A 32 -10.00 -3.77 -4.87
N SER A 33 -9.07 -2.88 -5.22
CA SER A 33 -7.63 -3.14 -5.20
C SER A 33 -6.89 -2.32 -4.15
N ALA A 34 -5.60 -2.61 -4.00
CA ALA A 34 -4.72 -1.87 -3.08
C ALA A 34 -4.40 -0.45 -3.55
N GLY A 35 -4.71 -0.12 -4.79
CA GLY A 35 -4.24 1.10 -5.42
C GLY A 35 -2.77 1.02 -5.86
N LYS A 36 -2.37 1.90 -6.76
CA LYS A 36 -1.06 1.89 -7.38
C LYS A 36 -0.57 3.32 -7.61
N LEU A 37 0.67 3.58 -7.28
CA LEU A 37 1.37 4.81 -7.62
C LEU A 37 2.61 4.47 -8.43
N GLU A 38 2.75 5.07 -9.60
CA GLU A 38 3.92 4.93 -10.48
C GLU A 38 4.55 6.28 -10.70
N PHE A 39 5.86 6.35 -10.58
CA PHE A 39 6.63 7.57 -10.89
C PHE A 39 8.05 7.22 -11.33
N SER A 40 8.69 8.15 -12.04
CA SER A 40 10.05 7.97 -12.52
C SER A 40 10.94 9.11 -12.04
N LEU A 41 12.14 8.76 -11.58
CA LEU A 41 13.18 9.68 -11.17
C LEU A 41 14.33 9.65 -12.17
N LEU A 42 14.89 10.81 -12.48
CA LEU A 42 16.15 10.92 -13.20
C LEU A 42 17.32 10.69 -12.24
N GLN A 43 18.47 10.29 -12.79
CA GLN A 43 19.70 10.07 -12.02
C GLN A 43 20.15 11.33 -11.23
N SER A 44 19.80 12.51 -11.69
CA SER A 44 20.07 13.77 -11.00
C SER A 44 19.21 14.02 -9.76
N HIS A 45 18.15 13.24 -9.58
CA HIS A 45 17.27 13.38 -8.42
C HIS A 45 17.98 12.93 -7.13
N PRO A 46 17.91 13.70 -6.02
CA PRO A 46 18.64 13.36 -4.78
C PRO A 46 18.26 11.99 -4.19
N PHE A 47 17.03 11.53 -4.45
CA PHE A 47 16.51 10.26 -3.92
C PHE A 47 16.56 9.11 -4.92
N TYR A 48 17.27 9.27 -6.05
CA TYR A 48 17.35 8.23 -7.10
C TYR A 48 17.79 6.86 -6.56
N ASP A 49 18.79 6.83 -5.69
CA ASP A 49 19.35 5.61 -5.10
C ASP A 49 18.83 5.33 -3.68
N ALA A 50 17.91 6.15 -3.17
CA ALA A 50 17.46 6.05 -1.78
C ALA A 50 16.22 5.18 -1.58
N LEU A 51 15.52 4.81 -2.65
CA LEU A 51 14.30 4.04 -2.60
C LEU A 51 14.59 2.54 -2.76
N GLU A 52 14.21 1.75 -1.77
CA GLU A 52 14.41 0.30 -1.75
C GLU A 52 13.10 -0.45 -1.97
N ASP A 53 13.14 -1.47 -2.84
CA ASP A 53 12.00 -2.34 -3.10
C ASP A 53 11.55 -3.05 -1.82
N LEU A 54 10.25 -3.12 -1.62
CA LEU A 54 9.55 -3.75 -0.49
C LEU A 54 9.84 -3.12 0.89
N LYS A 55 10.66 -2.09 0.97
CA LYS A 55 11.06 -1.45 2.24
C LYS A 55 10.63 0.01 2.36
N THR A 56 10.83 0.81 1.30
CA THR A 56 10.54 2.24 1.35
C THR A 56 9.04 2.49 1.38
N THR A 57 8.57 3.18 2.41
CA THR A 57 7.18 3.62 2.55
C THR A 57 6.95 4.88 1.73
N ILE A 58 5.89 4.87 0.93
CA ILE A 58 5.50 5.99 0.06
C ILE A 58 4.16 6.54 0.52
N VAL A 59 4.09 7.86 0.62
CA VAL A 59 2.87 8.61 0.91
C VAL A 59 2.67 9.65 -0.18
N CYS A 60 1.46 9.72 -0.74
CA CYS A 60 1.07 10.75 -1.68
C CYS A 60 -0.06 11.59 -1.10
N LEU A 61 0.15 12.90 -1.07
CA LEU A 61 -0.85 13.88 -0.68
C LEU A 61 -1.35 14.65 -1.91
N ARG A 62 -2.65 14.91 -1.95
CA ARG A 62 -3.27 15.80 -2.92
C ARG A 62 -3.94 16.95 -2.18
N ASN A 63 -3.48 18.18 -2.43
CA ASN A 63 -3.95 19.37 -1.72
C ASN A 63 -3.89 19.21 -0.18
N GLY A 64 -2.84 18.57 0.33
CA GLY A 64 -2.67 18.30 1.76
C GLY A 64 -3.43 17.10 2.32
N GLU A 65 -4.28 16.45 1.52
CA GLU A 65 -5.03 15.28 1.93
C GLU A 65 -4.34 13.98 1.48
N LEU A 66 -4.33 12.98 2.36
CA LEU A 66 -3.78 11.67 2.06
C LEU A 66 -4.62 10.97 0.98
N VAL A 67 -4.02 10.67 -0.17
CA VAL A 67 -4.68 9.93 -1.26
C VAL A 67 -4.06 8.56 -1.52
N PHE A 68 -2.82 8.35 -1.10
CA PHE A 68 -2.15 7.06 -1.25
C PHE A 68 -1.13 6.87 -0.13
N LYS A 69 -1.09 5.68 0.42
CA LYS A 69 -0.05 5.21 1.33
C LYS A 69 0.25 3.76 1.03
N GLY A 70 1.54 3.43 0.95
CA GLY A 70 1.96 2.09 0.61
C GLY A 70 3.48 1.95 0.64
N ARG A 71 3.99 1.05 -0.17
CA ARG A 71 5.43 0.78 -0.29
C ARG A 71 5.87 0.70 -1.75
N VAL A 72 7.15 0.90 -1.98
CA VAL A 72 7.77 0.54 -3.26
C VAL A 72 7.68 -0.97 -3.43
N LEU A 73 7.07 -1.42 -4.52
CA LEU A 73 6.99 -2.84 -4.86
C LEU A 73 8.21 -3.28 -5.63
N TYR A 74 8.50 -2.61 -6.72
CA TYR A 74 9.69 -2.83 -7.54
C TYR A 74 10.06 -1.58 -8.34
N HIS A 75 11.26 -1.58 -8.90
CA HIS A 75 11.72 -0.55 -9.82
C HIS A 75 12.27 -1.17 -11.09
N THR A 76 12.31 -0.37 -12.15
CA THR A 76 12.95 -0.71 -13.43
C THR A 76 13.83 0.45 -13.87
N ASP A 77 15.00 0.14 -14.39
CA ASP A 77 15.88 1.12 -14.99
C ASP A 77 15.70 1.12 -16.51
N ASN A 78 15.67 2.29 -17.12
CA ASN A 78 15.61 2.42 -18.55
C ASN A 78 16.96 2.86 -19.13
N PHE A 79 17.05 2.84 -20.46
CA PHE A 79 18.25 3.19 -21.20
C PHE A 79 18.67 4.67 -21.03
N PHE A 80 17.75 5.54 -20.61
CA PHE A 80 17.98 6.98 -20.47
C PHE A 80 18.33 7.41 -19.02
N ASN A 81 18.78 6.48 -18.18
CA ASN A 81 19.07 6.72 -16.76
C ASN A 81 17.88 7.27 -15.96
N ALA A 82 16.68 6.88 -16.33
CA ALA A 82 15.50 7.08 -15.52
C ALA A 82 15.11 5.78 -14.83
N ARG A 83 14.78 5.88 -13.55
CA ARG A 83 14.32 4.76 -12.73
C ARG A 83 12.84 4.91 -12.47
N SER A 84 12.07 3.93 -12.90
CA SER A 84 10.62 3.90 -12.70
C SER A 84 10.30 3.04 -11.50
N PHE A 85 9.55 3.61 -10.56
CA PHE A 85 9.09 2.95 -9.35
C PHE A 85 7.61 2.62 -9.47
N VAL A 86 7.28 1.40 -9.08
CA VAL A 86 5.90 0.94 -8.94
C VAL A 86 5.65 0.71 -7.46
N CYS A 87 4.66 1.42 -6.91
CA CYS A 87 4.28 1.36 -5.51
C CYS A 87 2.88 0.75 -5.37
N GLU A 88 2.72 -0.10 -4.39
CA GLU A 88 1.43 -0.73 -4.03
C GLU A 88 0.90 -0.16 -2.73
N GLY A 89 -0.43 0.00 -2.64
CA GLY A 89 -1.08 0.50 -1.43
C GLY A 89 -1.04 -0.48 -0.27
N GLU A 90 -1.30 0.01 0.94
CA GLU A 90 -1.22 -0.77 2.19
C GLU A 90 -2.09 -2.03 2.19
N LYS A 91 -3.20 -2.03 1.48
CA LYS A 91 -4.09 -3.19 1.37
C LYS A 91 -3.36 -4.43 0.83
N ALA A 92 -2.33 -4.24 0.01
CA ALA A 92 -1.49 -5.32 -0.51
C ALA A 92 -0.67 -6.03 0.58
N TYR A 93 -0.48 -5.42 1.77
CA TYR A 93 0.22 -6.07 2.88
C TYR A 93 -0.48 -7.34 3.36
N LEU A 94 -1.77 -7.48 3.10
CA LEU A 94 -2.51 -8.72 3.39
C LEU A 94 -1.96 -9.93 2.63
N ASN A 95 -1.27 -9.72 1.51
CA ASN A 95 -0.62 -10.79 0.75
C ASN A 95 0.69 -11.28 1.41
N ASP A 96 1.20 -10.57 2.41
CA ASP A 96 2.43 -10.95 3.13
C ASP A 96 2.18 -11.98 4.24
N SER A 97 0.94 -12.42 4.43
CA SER A 97 0.56 -13.44 5.38
C SER A 97 -0.11 -14.63 4.71
N VAL A 98 -0.01 -15.79 5.36
CA VAL A 98 -0.62 -17.03 4.89
C VAL A 98 -1.71 -17.46 5.87
N MET A 99 -2.86 -17.82 5.35
CA MET A 99 -3.92 -18.41 6.15
C MET A 99 -4.11 -19.86 5.76
N ARG A 100 -3.98 -20.76 6.72
CA ARG A 100 -4.25 -22.19 6.50
C ARG A 100 -5.77 -22.41 6.39
N PRO A 101 -6.21 -23.41 5.63
CA PRO A 101 -7.60 -23.81 5.59
C PRO A 101 -8.12 -24.12 7.00
N TYR A 102 -9.31 -23.62 7.32
CA TYR A 102 -9.99 -23.89 8.58
C TYR A 102 -11.50 -23.72 8.44
N GLU A 103 -12.23 -24.36 9.32
CA GLU A 103 -13.67 -24.15 9.45
C GLU A 103 -13.95 -23.14 10.55
N PHE A 104 -14.87 -22.22 10.29
CA PHE A 104 -15.25 -21.19 11.25
C PHE A 104 -16.78 -21.13 11.34
N THR A 105 -17.28 -21.08 12.57
CA THR A 105 -18.67 -20.81 12.90
C THR A 105 -18.74 -19.63 13.86
N GLY A 106 -19.49 -18.60 13.50
CA GLY A 106 -19.63 -17.40 14.30
C GLY A 106 -20.13 -16.21 13.50
N SER A 107 -20.11 -15.04 14.09
CA SER A 107 -20.53 -13.80 13.44
C SER A 107 -19.52 -13.32 12.39
N PRO A 108 -19.94 -12.52 11.40
CA PRO A 108 -19.04 -11.89 10.44
C PRO A 108 -17.94 -11.06 11.11
N THR A 109 -18.25 -10.36 12.19
CA THR A 109 -17.27 -9.58 12.96
C THR A 109 -16.18 -10.48 13.55
N LEU A 110 -16.52 -11.60 14.16
CA LEU A 110 -15.55 -12.54 14.71
C LEU A 110 -14.71 -13.19 13.61
N PHE A 111 -15.31 -13.55 12.51
CA PHE A 111 -14.59 -14.10 11.36
C PHE A 111 -13.53 -13.11 10.84
N PHE A 112 -13.93 -11.86 10.59
CA PHE A 112 -13.03 -10.83 10.11
C PHE A 112 -11.92 -10.52 11.11
N THR A 113 -12.25 -10.48 12.41
CA THR A 113 -11.27 -10.28 13.49
C THR A 113 -10.22 -11.40 13.48
N GLN A 114 -10.61 -12.65 13.30
CA GLN A 114 -9.67 -13.77 13.20
C GLN A 114 -8.74 -13.65 12.00
N LEU A 115 -9.26 -13.25 10.83
CA LEU A 115 -8.44 -13.03 9.64
C LEU A 115 -7.36 -11.98 9.90
N ILE A 116 -7.73 -10.87 10.49
CA ILE A 116 -6.82 -9.77 10.79
C ILE A 116 -5.81 -10.16 11.88
N GLN A 117 -6.23 -10.86 12.93
CA GLN A 117 -5.33 -11.37 13.96
C GLN A 117 -4.29 -12.34 13.39
N ASN A 118 -4.71 -13.26 12.51
CA ASN A 118 -3.80 -14.16 11.83
C ASN A 118 -2.76 -13.40 11.00
N HIS A 119 -3.19 -12.41 10.21
CA HIS A 119 -2.28 -11.54 9.47
C HIS A 119 -1.30 -10.82 10.40
N ASN A 120 -1.82 -10.16 11.43
CA ASN A 120 -1.02 -9.34 12.34
C ASN A 120 0.03 -10.15 13.11
N SER A 121 -0.19 -11.44 13.32
CA SER A 121 0.78 -12.33 13.97
C SER A 121 1.99 -12.68 13.11
N GLN A 122 1.92 -12.45 11.80
CA GLN A 122 2.92 -12.86 10.82
C GLN A 122 3.71 -11.70 10.22
N VAL A 123 3.33 -10.46 10.48
CA VAL A 123 3.91 -9.27 9.84
C VAL A 123 4.45 -8.27 10.86
N ASP A 124 5.34 -7.40 10.37
CA ASP A 124 5.87 -6.28 11.15
C ASP A 124 4.78 -5.25 11.51
N ASP A 125 5.02 -4.45 12.54
CA ASP A 125 4.02 -3.53 13.09
C ASP A 125 3.44 -2.55 12.06
N PHE A 126 4.24 -2.06 11.12
CA PHE A 126 3.76 -1.12 10.10
C PHE A 126 2.80 -1.73 9.06
N LYS A 127 2.75 -3.06 8.99
CA LYS A 127 1.86 -3.82 8.08
C LYS A 127 0.59 -4.34 8.77
N LYS A 128 0.45 -4.11 10.08
CA LYS A 128 -0.70 -4.56 10.85
C LYS A 128 -1.94 -3.73 10.55
N PHE A 129 -3.09 -4.37 10.65
CA PHE A 129 -4.39 -3.74 10.50
C PHE A 129 -5.19 -3.82 11.78
N THR A 130 -6.13 -2.91 11.92
CA THR A 130 -7.18 -2.95 12.95
C THR A 130 -8.52 -3.16 12.28
N VAL A 131 -9.39 -3.93 12.91
CA VAL A 131 -10.76 -4.12 12.43
C VAL A 131 -11.55 -2.84 12.72
N GLY A 132 -12.11 -2.25 11.67
CA GLY A 132 -13.03 -1.12 11.80
C GLY A 132 -14.44 -1.56 12.16
N GLU A 133 -15.40 -0.69 11.87
CA GLU A 133 -16.82 -1.01 12.07
C GLU A 133 -17.28 -2.07 11.06
N VAL A 134 -17.86 -3.15 11.55
CA VAL A 134 -18.48 -4.21 10.74
C VAL A 134 -19.99 -4.06 10.84
N THR A 135 -20.61 -3.60 9.75
CA THR A 135 -22.06 -3.35 9.70
C THR A 135 -22.87 -4.55 9.24
N VAL A 136 -22.22 -5.57 8.68
CA VAL A 136 -22.88 -6.79 8.23
C VAL A 136 -23.27 -7.62 9.44
N GLN A 137 -24.57 -7.82 9.61
CA GLN A 137 -25.14 -8.67 10.64
C GLN A 137 -25.87 -9.82 9.96
N ASP A 138 -25.26 -11.00 9.95
CA ASP A 138 -25.91 -12.21 9.51
C ASP A 138 -26.47 -12.95 10.72
N LYS A 139 -27.78 -13.25 10.69
CA LYS A 139 -28.44 -14.00 11.77
C LYS A 139 -28.09 -15.49 11.78
N ASN A 140 -27.42 -15.97 10.76
CA ASN A 140 -27.09 -17.37 10.61
C ASN A 140 -25.84 -17.83 11.36
N ASP A 141 -25.14 -16.96 12.04
CA ASP A 141 -23.94 -17.25 12.85
C ASP A 141 -22.99 -18.31 12.26
N TYR A 142 -22.99 -18.43 10.94
CA TYR A 142 -22.29 -19.48 10.22
C TYR A 142 -21.56 -18.93 9.00
N ILE A 143 -20.25 -19.01 9.04
CA ILE A 143 -19.39 -18.76 7.89
C ILE A 143 -18.54 -20.01 7.72
N ASN A 144 -18.71 -20.70 6.62
CA ASN A 144 -17.89 -21.86 6.28
C ASN A 144 -16.84 -21.45 5.27
N ARG A 145 -15.59 -21.65 5.63
CA ARG A 145 -14.46 -21.53 4.73
C ARG A 145 -13.79 -22.88 4.59
N SER A 146 -13.90 -23.48 3.42
CA SER A 146 -13.12 -24.63 3.04
C SER A 146 -12.23 -24.24 1.86
N ASP A 147 -10.95 -24.09 2.08
CA ASP A 147 -9.98 -23.94 1.01
C ASP A 147 -9.42 -25.31 0.66
N THR A 148 -9.51 -25.67 -0.60
CA THR A 148 -8.91 -26.88 -1.17
C THR A 148 -7.48 -26.60 -1.62
#